data_3972d3a4d87566bee4e9b951b3be85d2
#
_entry.id   3972d3a4d87566bee4e9b951b3be85d2
#
_cell.length_a   1.000
_cell.length_b   1.000
_cell.length_c   1.000
_cell.angle_alpha   90.00
_cell.angle_beta   90.00
_cell.angle_gamma   90.00
#
_symmetry.space_group_name_H-M   'P 1'
#
loop_
_entity.id
_entity.type
_entity.pdbx_description
1 polymer ?
#
loop_
_entity_poly.entity_id
_entity_poly.type
_entity_poly.pdbx_seq_one_letter_code
_entity_poly.pdbx_strand_id
1 'polypeptide(L)'
;MRDITRLKKIFIAAGVFRILILLLVFSDSVQGLDLQFKISGGYAYLKLSEVHGSLDGWAEGIKIEAIENKKWQVLEENVRSMHSGVNLEGEVLFFFTPRISIGLGAGYIYSDVNEAKAEVIVERPTATISHVFPITVSAYPVTLSGYYFFPLMSKLKLFLRGGSGFVWAKYTNREGRKFLTVKNYNYFELQKASASGSIILAGLGLMYDSDTGVRFFIEGTARLAKIRGFSGENELGTQGMLYHFEEYHPDQDFWQAEAKVMAEEPSGPNFRSVSEAVVDFSGFSAKIGFMIRF
;
A
#
# COMPACT_ATOMS: atom_id res chain seq x y z
N MET A 1 -0.98 -21.41 13.96
CA MET A 1 -1.30 -20.52 12.82
C MET A 1 -0.19 -19.50 12.49
N ARG A 2 0.64 -19.04 13.43
CA ARG A 2 1.76 -18.09 13.18
C ARG A 2 2.89 -18.65 12.30
N ASP A 3 3.13 -19.95 12.27
CA ASP A 3 4.26 -20.57 11.55
C ASP A 3 4.05 -20.68 10.03
N ILE A 4 2.81 -20.84 9.56
CA ILE A 4 2.53 -21.00 8.12
C ILE A 4 2.79 -19.67 7.36
N THR A 5 2.55 -18.54 8.01
CA THR A 5 2.79 -17.21 7.41
C THR A 5 4.29 -16.88 7.31
N ARG A 6 5.09 -17.34 8.27
CA ARG A 6 6.56 -17.24 8.21
C ARG A 6 7.14 -18.13 7.12
N LEU A 7 6.67 -19.36 6.98
CA LEU A 7 7.09 -20.28 5.92
C LEU A 7 6.77 -19.73 4.52
N LYS A 8 5.58 -19.15 4.30
CA LYS A 8 5.24 -18.51 3.00
C LYS A 8 6.17 -17.33 2.66
N LYS A 9 6.56 -16.51 3.64
CA LYS A 9 7.50 -15.39 3.43
C LYS A 9 8.91 -15.91 3.07
N ILE A 10 9.35 -16.97 3.69
CA ILE A 10 10.66 -17.63 3.41
C ILE A 10 10.64 -18.27 2.01
N PHE A 11 9.53 -18.89 1.60
CA PHE A 11 9.39 -19.47 0.26
C PHE A 11 9.39 -18.43 -0.86
N ILE A 12 8.77 -17.26 -0.67
CA ILE A 12 8.79 -16.17 -1.66
C ILE A 12 10.20 -15.58 -1.76
N ALA A 13 10.87 -15.33 -0.63
CA ALA A 13 12.25 -14.84 -0.62
C ALA A 13 13.22 -15.84 -1.26
N ALA A 14 13.06 -17.14 -0.98
CA ALA A 14 13.85 -18.20 -1.58
C ALA A 14 13.57 -18.38 -3.08
N GLY A 15 12.33 -18.14 -3.53
CA GLY A 15 11.95 -18.14 -4.95
C GLY A 15 12.61 -17.00 -5.72
N VAL A 16 12.56 -15.78 -5.20
CA VAL A 16 13.24 -14.60 -5.77
C VAL A 16 14.75 -14.82 -5.80
N PHE A 17 15.34 -15.34 -4.73
CA PHE A 17 16.77 -15.61 -4.65
C PHE A 17 17.22 -16.71 -5.65
N ARG A 18 16.41 -17.76 -5.87
CA ARG A 18 16.68 -18.79 -6.89
C ARG A 18 16.60 -18.24 -8.31
N ILE A 19 15.66 -17.37 -8.61
CA ILE A 19 15.56 -16.69 -9.91
C ILE A 19 16.78 -15.79 -10.12
N LEU A 20 17.25 -15.11 -9.09
CA LEU A 20 18.45 -14.28 -9.14
C LEU A 20 19.72 -15.12 -9.44
N ILE A 21 19.88 -16.27 -8.77
CA ILE A 21 20.99 -17.21 -9.00
C ILE A 21 20.91 -17.79 -10.41
N LEU A 22 19.73 -18.18 -10.89
CA LEU A 22 19.55 -18.68 -12.26
C LEU A 22 19.95 -17.62 -13.29
N LEU A 23 19.55 -16.37 -13.11
CA LEU A 23 19.91 -15.24 -13.97
C LEU A 23 21.43 -14.97 -13.94
N LEU A 24 22.08 -15.12 -12.78
CA LEU A 24 23.55 -14.99 -12.67
C LEU A 24 24.28 -16.12 -13.39
N VAL A 25 23.81 -17.36 -13.33
CA VAL A 25 24.40 -18.52 -14.03
C VAL A 25 24.23 -18.40 -15.55
N PHE A 26 23.10 -17.82 -16.02
CA PHE A 26 22.89 -17.60 -17.45
C PHE A 26 23.67 -16.40 -18.01
N SER A 27 24.17 -15.47 -17.17
CA SER A 27 24.91 -14.29 -17.63
C SER A 27 26.23 -14.66 -18.31
N ASP A 28 26.90 -15.73 -17.89
CA ASP A 28 28.15 -16.20 -18.50
C ASP A 28 27.98 -16.81 -19.90
N SER A 29 26.73 -17.15 -20.28
CA SER A 29 26.45 -17.84 -21.54
C SER A 29 26.09 -16.91 -22.70
N VAL A 30 25.82 -15.61 -22.42
CA VAL A 30 25.42 -14.61 -23.44
C VAL A 30 26.49 -13.56 -23.58
N GLN A 31 27.46 -13.81 -24.47
CA GLN A 31 28.47 -12.83 -24.81
C GLN A 31 27.81 -11.56 -25.38
N GLY A 32 27.87 -10.45 -24.62
CA GLY A 32 27.41 -9.12 -25.03
C GLY A 32 26.24 -8.51 -24.25
N LEU A 33 25.63 -9.22 -23.31
CA LEU A 33 24.59 -8.65 -22.45
C LEU A 33 25.21 -8.02 -21.20
N ASP A 34 25.04 -6.70 -21.02
CA ASP A 34 25.45 -6.00 -19.80
C ASP A 34 24.31 -6.11 -18.78
N LEU A 35 24.53 -6.89 -17.72
CA LEU A 35 23.57 -7.12 -16.65
C LEU A 35 23.88 -6.20 -15.48
N GLN A 36 22.85 -5.54 -14.97
CA GLN A 36 22.97 -4.65 -13.82
C GLN A 36 21.83 -4.90 -12.83
N PHE A 37 22.12 -4.73 -11.57
CA PHE A 37 21.14 -4.82 -10.49
C PHE A 37 20.87 -3.43 -9.91
N LYS A 38 19.60 -3.02 -9.88
CA LYS A 38 19.12 -1.74 -9.38
C LYS A 38 18.36 -1.96 -8.08
N ILE A 39 18.71 -1.23 -7.02
CA ILE A 39 17.96 -1.17 -5.76
C ILE A 39 17.60 0.29 -5.49
N SER A 40 16.36 0.53 -5.08
CA SER A 40 15.91 1.85 -4.69
C SER A 40 14.90 1.80 -3.55
N GLY A 41 14.85 2.89 -2.83
CA GLY A 41 13.87 3.12 -1.78
C GLY A 41 13.52 4.60 -1.67
N GLY A 42 12.33 4.89 -1.20
CA GLY A 42 11.91 6.27 -1.06
C GLY A 42 10.50 6.45 -0.58
N TYR A 43 10.10 7.70 -0.59
CA TYR A 43 8.77 8.12 -0.21
C TYR A 43 7.76 7.92 -1.34
N ALA A 44 6.56 7.49 -1.00
CA ALA A 44 5.46 7.34 -1.92
C ALA A 44 4.25 8.17 -1.47
N TYR A 45 3.69 8.95 -2.39
CA TYR A 45 2.35 9.51 -2.25
C TYR A 45 1.34 8.54 -2.86
N LEU A 46 0.28 8.20 -2.09
CA LEU A 46 -0.78 7.26 -2.45
C LEU A 46 -2.12 7.98 -2.47
N LYS A 47 -2.96 7.72 -3.47
CA LYS A 47 -4.25 8.38 -3.58
C LYS A 47 -5.29 7.88 -2.57
N LEU A 48 -5.45 6.57 -2.41
CA LEU A 48 -6.26 5.85 -1.41
C LEU A 48 -7.63 6.47 -1.05
N SER A 49 -8.33 7.10 -2.01
CA SER A 49 -9.49 7.97 -1.77
C SER A 49 -10.66 7.29 -1.06
N GLU A 50 -11.02 6.03 -1.42
CA GLU A 50 -12.15 5.33 -0.77
C GLU A 50 -11.80 4.86 0.65
N VAL A 51 -10.54 4.49 0.86
CA VAL A 51 -10.05 4.14 2.21
C VAL A 51 -10.10 5.35 3.14
N HIS A 52 -9.88 6.56 2.59
CA HIS A 52 -10.04 7.80 3.32
C HIS A 52 -11.48 8.09 3.72
N GLY A 53 -12.41 7.93 2.78
CA GLY A 53 -13.83 8.14 3.05
C GLY A 53 -14.34 7.28 4.20
N SER A 54 -13.85 6.04 4.33
CA SER A 54 -14.22 5.17 5.44
C SER A 54 -13.62 5.59 6.79
N LEU A 55 -12.42 6.18 6.81
CA LEU A 55 -11.84 6.75 8.04
C LEU A 55 -12.62 7.96 8.54
N ASP A 56 -12.92 8.88 7.62
CA ASP A 56 -13.68 10.10 7.92
C ASP A 56 -15.10 9.74 8.38
N GLY A 57 -15.78 8.82 7.68
CA GLY A 57 -17.12 8.35 8.03
C GLY A 57 -17.17 7.68 9.40
N TRP A 58 -16.18 6.84 9.71
CA TRP A 58 -16.08 6.22 11.02
C TRP A 58 -15.88 7.23 12.15
N ALA A 59 -14.98 8.21 11.98
CA ALA A 59 -14.74 9.25 12.98
C ALA A 59 -15.97 10.11 13.20
N GLU A 60 -16.70 10.47 12.13
CA GLU A 60 -17.94 11.22 12.20
C GLU A 60 -19.03 10.42 12.95
N GLY A 61 -19.17 9.13 12.68
CA GLY A 61 -20.11 8.24 13.39
C GLY A 61 -19.88 8.24 14.90
N ILE A 62 -18.65 8.13 15.37
CA ILE A 62 -18.30 8.18 16.81
C ILE A 62 -18.66 9.55 17.41
N LYS A 63 -18.45 10.65 16.67
CA LYS A 63 -18.81 12.00 17.14
C LYS A 63 -20.32 12.14 17.31
N ILE A 64 -21.09 11.68 16.34
CA ILE A 64 -22.56 11.74 16.37
C ILE A 64 -23.07 10.91 17.55
N GLU A 65 -22.56 9.67 17.73
CA GLU A 65 -22.89 8.84 18.89
C GLU A 65 -22.60 9.56 20.21
N ALA A 66 -21.49 10.30 20.29
CA ALA A 66 -21.15 11.06 21.48
C ALA A 66 -22.10 12.25 21.72
N ILE A 67 -22.50 12.98 20.67
CA ILE A 67 -23.42 14.13 20.76
C ILE A 67 -24.81 13.69 21.22
N GLU A 68 -25.33 12.60 20.66
CA GLU A 68 -26.65 12.08 21.03
C GLU A 68 -26.68 11.59 22.45
N ASN A 69 -25.60 11.00 22.90
CA ASN A 69 -25.46 10.56 24.27
C ASN A 69 -25.05 11.76 25.15
N LYS A 70 -26.01 12.57 25.59
CA LYS A 70 -25.83 13.81 26.37
C LYS A 70 -24.83 13.72 27.55
N LYS A 71 -24.40 12.51 27.90
CA LYS A 71 -23.42 12.23 28.96
C LYS A 71 -22.00 12.01 28.44
N TRP A 72 -21.81 12.06 27.12
CA TRP A 72 -20.50 11.84 26.50
C TRP A 72 -19.96 13.14 25.93
N GLN A 73 -18.67 13.32 25.98
CA GLN A 73 -17.99 14.48 25.41
C GLN A 73 -16.83 14.02 24.55
N VAL A 74 -16.76 14.53 23.34
CA VAL A 74 -15.58 14.34 22.48
C VAL A 74 -14.47 15.25 23.00
N LEU A 75 -13.36 14.68 23.44
CA LEU A 75 -12.21 15.43 23.95
C LEU A 75 -11.20 15.74 22.84
N GLU A 76 -10.99 14.79 21.94
CA GLU A 76 -9.98 14.90 20.88
C GLU A 76 -10.42 14.09 19.66
N GLU A 77 -10.15 14.65 18.49
CA GLU A 77 -10.30 13.99 17.20
C GLU A 77 -8.99 14.10 16.42
N ASN A 78 -8.49 13.00 15.95
CA ASN A 78 -7.28 12.95 15.17
C ASN A 78 -7.46 11.98 13.99
N VAL A 79 -7.92 12.51 12.86
CA VAL A 79 -8.02 11.77 11.59
C VAL A 79 -6.83 12.13 10.74
N ARG A 80 -5.98 11.17 10.47
CA ARG A 80 -4.78 11.37 9.63
C ARG A 80 -4.97 10.75 8.27
N SER A 81 -4.70 11.54 7.24
CA SER A 81 -4.82 11.12 5.87
C SER A 81 -3.73 10.10 5.48
N MET A 82 -4.14 9.05 4.72
CA MET A 82 -3.28 7.95 4.28
C MET A 82 -2.50 8.23 3.00
N HIS A 83 -2.07 9.46 2.75
CA HIS A 83 -1.41 9.80 1.49
C HIS A 83 0.09 9.45 1.47
N SER A 84 0.68 9.12 2.60
CA SER A 84 2.10 8.82 2.71
C SER A 84 2.40 7.33 2.78
N GLY A 85 3.54 6.94 2.25
CA GLY A 85 4.00 5.56 2.26
C GLY A 85 5.46 5.43 1.87
N VAL A 86 5.94 4.20 1.96
CA VAL A 86 7.29 3.80 1.54
C VAL A 86 7.19 2.97 0.27
N ASN A 87 8.10 3.20 -0.67
CA ASN A 87 8.27 2.40 -1.87
C ASN A 87 9.70 1.84 -1.92
N LEU A 88 9.82 0.51 -1.89
CA LEU A 88 11.08 -0.21 -2.06
C LEU A 88 11.01 -0.99 -3.38
N GLU A 89 12.10 -1.05 -4.12
CA GLU A 89 12.15 -1.73 -5.41
C GLU A 89 13.54 -2.31 -5.67
N GLY A 90 13.55 -3.56 -6.15
CA GLY A 90 14.71 -4.23 -6.71
C GLY A 90 14.44 -4.63 -8.16
N GLU A 91 15.39 -4.42 -9.08
CA GLU A 91 15.21 -4.65 -10.50
C GLU A 91 16.50 -5.15 -11.14
N VAL A 92 16.37 -6.13 -12.03
CA VAL A 92 17.46 -6.60 -12.89
C VAL A 92 17.32 -5.92 -14.24
N LEU A 93 18.37 -5.24 -14.68
CA LEU A 93 18.42 -4.49 -15.94
C LEU A 93 19.27 -5.23 -16.95
N PHE A 94 18.74 -5.42 -18.14
CA PHE A 94 19.39 -6.00 -19.31
C PHE A 94 19.67 -4.87 -20.32
N PHE A 95 20.93 -4.48 -20.48
CA PHE A 95 21.33 -3.45 -21.40
C PHE A 95 21.59 -4.05 -22.79
N PHE A 96 20.81 -3.64 -23.78
CA PHE A 96 21.04 -3.97 -25.19
C PHE A 96 22.03 -3.00 -25.86
N THR A 97 22.04 -1.76 -25.40
CA THR A 97 22.95 -0.70 -25.78
C THR A 97 23.30 0.16 -24.58
N PRO A 98 24.33 0.99 -24.61
CA PRO A 98 24.61 1.93 -23.51
C PRO A 98 23.48 2.90 -23.18
N ARG A 99 22.45 2.97 -24.04
CA ARG A 99 21.30 3.90 -23.91
C ARG A 99 19.97 3.21 -23.66
N ILE A 100 19.86 1.92 -23.96
CA ILE A 100 18.57 1.20 -23.91
C ILE A 100 18.70 -0.03 -23.03
N SER A 101 17.82 -0.18 -22.06
CA SER A 101 17.70 -1.40 -21.26
C SER A 101 16.24 -1.78 -21.00
N ILE A 102 16.05 -3.05 -20.70
CA ILE A 102 14.80 -3.59 -20.16
C ILE A 102 15.08 -4.05 -18.72
N GLY A 103 14.14 -3.77 -17.82
CA GLY A 103 14.22 -4.15 -16.42
C GLY A 103 13.08 -5.07 -16.03
N LEU A 104 13.39 -6.12 -15.28
CA LEU A 104 12.42 -6.94 -14.56
C LEU A 104 12.57 -6.66 -13.07
N GLY A 105 11.53 -6.12 -12.46
CA GLY A 105 11.56 -5.66 -11.08
C GLY A 105 10.48 -6.24 -10.21
N ALA A 106 10.75 -6.24 -8.91
CA ALA A 106 9.78 -6.49 -7.86
C ALA A 106 9.88 -5.40 -6.80
N GLY A 107 8.74 -5.02 -6.22
CA GLY A 107 8.69 -3.93 -5.27
C GLY A 107 7.79 -4.21 -4.08
N TYR A 108 7.82 -3.27 -3.15
CA TYR A 108 6.96 -3.22 -1.99
C TYR A 108 6.51 -1.78 -1.76
N ILE A 109 5.21 -1.56 -1.80
CA ILE A 109 4.58 -0.28 -1.50
C ILE A 109 3.78 -0.48 -0.21
N TYR A 110 4.00 0.38 0.76
CA TYR A 110 3.40 0.26 2.07
C TYR A 110 2.95 1.63 2.55
N SER A 111 1.71 1.73 2.99
CA SER A 111 1.22 2.89 3.71
C SER A 111 1.55 2.76 5.18
N ASP A 112 2.10 3.80 5.79
CA ASP A 112 2.51 3.77 7.20
C ASP A 112 1.28 3.68 8.11
N VAL A 113 1.24 2.59 8.87
CA VAL A 113 0.16 2.27 9.83
C VAL A 113 0.03 3.33 10.93
N ASN A 114 1.13 3.98 11.29
CA ASN A 114 1.11 4.96 12.38
C ASN A 114 0.44 6.28 11.99
N GLU A 115 0.30 6.53 10.68
CA GLU A 115 -0.31 7.77 10.16
C GLU A 115 -1.76 7.58 9.69
N ALA A 116 -2.13 6.34 9.32
CA ALA A 116 -3.45 6.03 8.80
C ALA A 116 -4.38 5.52 9.89
N LYS A 117 -4.78 6.37 10.78
CA LYS A 117 -5.77 6.04 11.80
C LYS A 117 -6.73 7.20 12.02
N ALA A 118 -7.99 6.88 12.25
CA ALA A 118 -8.89 7.75 12.95
C ALA A 118 -8.82 7.43 14.43
N GLU A 119 -8.66 8.43 15.27
CA GLU A 119 -8.70 8.32 16.72
C GLU A 119 -9.65 9.38 17.26
N VAL A 120 -10.68 8.93 18.00
CA VAL A 120 -11.62 9.81 18.67
C VAL A 120 -11.61 9.47 20.15
N ILE A 121 -11.28 10.45 20.99
CA ILE A 121 -11.28 10.29 22.45
C ILE A 121 -12.61 10.82 22.98
N VAL A 122 -13.36 9.94 23.62
CA VAL A 122 -14.66 10.24 24.19
C VAL A 122 -14.61 10.09 25.70
N GLU A 123 -15.02 11.12 26.41
CA GLU A 123 -15.24 11.06 27.84
C GLU A 123 -16.67 10.58 28.12
N ARG A 124 -16.78 9.55 28.94
CA ARG A 124 -18.02 8.99 29.47
C ARG A 124 -18.06 9.17 30.99
N PRO A 125 -19.21 9.11 31.65
CA PRO A 125 -19.30 9.32 33.12
C PRO A 125 -18.41 8.40 33.94
N THR A 126 -18.03 7.24 33.40
CA THR A 126 -17.26 6.21 34.11
C THR A 126 -15.87 5.93 33.51
N ALA A 127 -15.58 6.43 32.32
CA ALA A 127 -14.32 6.13 31.65
C ALA A 127 -14.05 7.08 30.50
N THR A 128 -12.79 7.38 30.25
CA THR A 128 -12.33 7.98 28.99
C THR A 128 -11.89 6.86 28.04
N ILE A 129 -12.45 6.84 26.86
CA ILE A 129 -12.21 5.81 25.84
C ILE A 129 -11.60 6.45 24.60
N SER A 130 -10.47 5.93 24.16
CA SER A 130 -9.92 6.21 22.83
C SER A 130 -10.43 5.13 21.87
N HIS A 131 -11.19 5.54 20.88
CA HIS A 131 -11.58 4.73 19.75
C HIS A 131 -10.53 4.87 18.66
N VAL A 132 -10.00 3.77 18.14
CA VAL A 132 -8.93 3.75 17.15
C VAL A 132 -9.29 2.86 15.99
N PHE A 133 -9.15 3.38 14.77
CA PHE A 133 -9.44 2.68 13.53
C PHE A 133 -8.24 2.70 12.57
N PRO A 134 -7.23 1.85 12.80
CA PRO A 134 -6.07 1.76 11.93
C PRO A 134 -6.36 0.92 10.70
N ILE A 135 -6.09 1.50 9.53
CA ILE A 135 -6.11 0.79 8.25
C ILE A 135 -4.68 0.66 7.72
N THR A 136 -4.34 -0.52 7.24
CA THR A 136 -3.07 -0.79 6.58
C THR A 136 -3.31 -1.29 5.18
N VAL A 137 -2.64 -0.69 4.22
CA VAL A 137 -2.60 -1.18 2.85
C VAL A 137 -1.17 -1.44 2.41
N SER A 138 -0.97 -2.51 1.68
CA SER A 138 0.33 -2.85 1.09
C SER A 138 0.15 -3.44 -0.29
N ALA A 139 1.14 -3.21 -1.17
CA ALA A 139 1.14 -3.74 -2.52
C ALA A 139 2.53 -4.31 -2.88
N TYR A 140 2.52 -5.37 -3.65
CA TYR A 140 3.70 -6.10 -4.12
C TYR A 140 3.69 -6.10 -5.66
N PRO A 141 4.19 -5.05 -6.31
CA PRO A 141 4.27 -4.99 -7.76
C PRO A 141 5.39 -5.89 -8.29
N VAL A 142 5.12 -6.53 -9.43
CA VAL A 142 6.13 -7.13 -10.33
C VAL A 142 5.98 -6.45 -11.67
N THR A 143 7.06 -5.83 -12.16
CA THR A 143 7.01 -4.92 -13.30
C THR A 143 8.05 -5.27 -14.35
N LEU A 144 7.68 -5.09 -15.61
CA LEU A 144 8.58 -5.03 -16.76
C LEU A 144 8.70 -3.56 -17.18
N SER A 145 9.91 -3.05 -17.23
CA SER A 145 10.20 -1.64 -17.52
C SER A 145 11.18 -1.50 -18.68
N GLY A 146 10.96 -0.50 -19.52
CA GLY A 146 11.93 -0.03 -20.50
C GLY A 146 12.61 1.24 -20.02
N TYR A 147 13.89 1.38 -20.30
CA TYR A 147 14.70 2.55 -19.95
C TYR A 147 15.37 3.14 -21.18
N TYR A 148 15.44 4.47 -21.19
CA TYR A 148 16.26 5.20 -22.13
C TYR A 148 17.17 6.19 -21.40
N PHE A 149 18.50 6.11 -21.65
CA PHE A 149 19.52 6.90 -20.96
C PHE A 149 20.10 7.96 -21.90
N PHE A 150 20.03 9.21 -21.46
CA PHE A 150 20.64 10.36 -22.17
C PHE A 150 21.91 10.78 -21.44
N PRO A 151 23.10 10.72 -22.08
CA PRO A 151 24.32 11.26 -21.51
C PRO A 151 24.23 12.78 -21.46
N LEU A 152 24.31 13.37 -20.26
CA LEU A 152 24.39 14.82 -20.06
C LEU A 152 25.86 15.28 -19.96
N MET A 153 26.64 14.50 -19.23
CA MET A 153 28.08 14.71 -19.01
C MET A 153 28.77 13.34 -18.98
N SER A 154 30.10 13.32 -18.87
CA SER A 154 30.89 12.06 -18.83
C SER A 154 30.39 11.07 -17.73
N LYS A 155 29.99 11.59 -16.59
CA LYS A 155 29.52 10.79 -15.43
C LYS A 155 28.05 10.98 -15.07
N LEU A 156 27.34 11.90 -15.72
CA LEU A 156 25.95 12.22 -15.42
C LEU A 156 25.04 11.85 -16.59
N LYS A 157 24.01 11.06 -16.30
CA LYS A 157 22.98 10.65 -17.28
C LYS A 157 21.59 10.97 -16.75
N LEU A 158 20.74 11.44 -17.64
CA LEU A 158 19.31 11.48 -17.45
C LEU A 158 18.73 10.14 -17.92
N PHE A 159 17.72 9.61 -17.25
CA PHE A 159 17.02 8.45 -17.77
C PHE A 159 15.51 8.63 -17.70
N LEU A 160 14.84 8.05 -18.69
CA LEU A 160 13.40 7.87 -18.73
C LEU A 160 13.09 6.40 -18.48
N ARG A 161 12.00 6.15 -17.76
CA ARG A 161 11.47 4.82 -17.48
C ARG A 161 10.00 4.77 -17.86
N GLY A 162 9.59 3.69 -18.52
CA GLY A 162 8.18 3.35 -18.73
C GLY A 162 7.99 1.87 -18.50
N GLY A 163 6.90 1.48 -17.84
CA GLY A 163 6.69 0.08 -17.55
C GLY A 163 5.26 -0.27 -17.16
N SER A 164 5.00 -1.58 -17.12
CA SER A 164 3.73 -2.14 -16.67
C SER A 164 3.96 -3.47 -15.97
N GLY A 165 2.95 -3.94 -15.25
CA GLY A 165 3.06 -5.21 -14.56
C GLY A 165 1.82 -5.60 -13.79
N PHE A 166 2.00 -6.56 -12.89
CA PHE A 166 1.00 -7.04 -11.97
C PHE A 166 1.30 -6.58 -10.56
N VAL A 167 0.26 -6.43 -9.76
CA VAL A 167 0.38 -6.04 -8.36
C VAL A 167 -0.56 -6.89 -7.52
N TRP A 168 -0.03 -7.45 -6.43
CA TRP A 168 -0.82 -8.09 -5.38
C TRP A 168 -0.94 -7.12 -4.23
N ALA A 169 -2.17 -6.83 -3.81
CA ALA A 169 -2.45 -5.90 -2.74
C ALA A 169 -3.11 -6.59 -1.55
N LYS A 170 -2.89 -6.01 -0.37
CA LYS A 170 -3.52 -6.42 0.88
C LYS A 170 -4.10 -5.20 1.58
N TYR A 171 -5.29 -5.39 2.09
CA TYR A 171 -6.01 -4.48 2.95
C TYR A 171 -6.16 -5.13 4.31
N THR A 172 -5.92 -4.38 5.38
CA THR A 172 -6.16 -4.83 6.75
C THR A 172 -6.75 -3.67 7.52
N ASN A 173 -7.88 -3.90 8.12
CA ASN A 173 -8.56 -2.96 9.00
C ASN A 173 -8.69 -3.57 10.39
N ARG A 174 -8.50 -2.75 11.42
CA ARG A 174 -8.70 -3.11 12.83
C ARG A 174 -9.47 -2.00 13.50
N GLU A 175 -10.46 -2.35 14.28
CA GLU A 175 -11.06 -1.41 15.22
C GLU A 175 -10.60 -1.75 16.63
N GLY A 176 -10.31 -0.75 17.43
CA GLY A 176 -9.86 -0.93 18.81
C GLY A 176 -10.45 0.13 19.71
N ARG A 177 -10.76 -0.28 20.94
CA ARG A 177 -11.14 0.63 22.03
C ARG A 177 -10.10 0.51 23.14
N LYS A 178 -9.50 1.62 23.50
CA LYS A 178 -8.54 1.72 24.59
C LYS A 178 -9.18 2.53 25.73
N PHE A 179 -9.37 1.90 26.85
CA PHE A 179 -9.75 2.61 28.07
C PHE A 179 -8.54 3.34 28.64
N LEU A 180 -8.56 4.66 28.64
CA LEU A 180 -7.43 5.48 29.13
C LEU A 180 -7.33 5.47 30.67
N THR A 181 -8.45 5.21 31.34
CA THR A 181 -8.54 5.10 32.82
C THR A 181 -8.15 3.72 33.35
N VAL A 182 -8.16 2.68 32.50
CA VAL A 182 -7.81 1.31 32.86
C VAL A 182 -6.91 0.75 31.77
N LYS A 183 -5.76 0.16 32.09
CA LYS A 183 -4.79 -0.37 31.13
C LYS A 183 -5.29 -1.61 30.34
N ASN A 184 -6.53 -1.63 29.91
CA ASN A 184 -7.09 -2.72 29.13
C ASN A 184 -7.35 -2.27 27.69
N TYR A 185 -6.82 -3.04 26.74
CA TYR A 185 -7.17 -2.93 25.33
C TYR A 185 -8.22 -3.96 24.97
N ASN A 186 -9.32 -3.53 24.40
CA ASN A 186 -10.25 -4.40 23.72
C ASN A 186 -10.14 -4.12 22.23
N TYR A 187 -9.66 -5.08 21.46
CA TYR A 187 -9.72 -5.05 20.00
C TYR A 187 -11.01 -5.73 19.57
N PHE A 188 -11.74 -5.02 18.73
CA PHE A 188 -12.90 -5.53 18.03
C PHE A 188 -12.57 -5.51 16.56
N GLU A 189 -13.01 -6.36 15.78
CA GLU A 189 -12.91 -6.41 14.32
C GLU A 189 -11.50 -6.41 13.72
N LEU A 190 -11.13 -7.52 13.13
CA LEU A 190 -10.00 -7.66 12.23
C LEU A 190 -10.52 -8.10 10.88
N GLN A 191 -10.47 -7.21 9.90
CA GLN A 191 -10.79 -7.54 8.51
C GLN A 191 -9.51 -7.63 7.70
N LYS A 192 -9.40 -8.66 6.88
CA LYS A 192 -8.27 -8.86 5.96
C LYS A 192 -8.79 -9.22 4.59
N ALA A 193 -8.39 -8.48 3.60
CA ALA A 193 -8.71 -8.79 2.22
C ALA A 193 -7.48 -8.63 1.33
N SER A 194 -7.49 -9.33 0.21
CA SER A 194 -6.43 -9.28 -0.79
C SER A 194 -7.00 -9.32 -2.19
N ALA A 195 -6.33 -8.64 -3.10
CA ALA A 195 -6.67 -8.62 -4.52
C ALA A 195 -5.42 -8.56 -5.37
N SER A 196 -5.60 -8.76 -6.66
CA SER A 196 -4.55 -8.54 -7.66
C SER A 196 -5.07 -7.62 -8.76
N GLY A 197 -4.15 -6.88 -9.39
CA GLY A 197 -4.49 -5.97 -10.47
C GLY A 197 -3.28 -5.64 -11.34
N SER A 198 -3.45 -4.66 -12.21
CA SER A 198 -2.39 -4.16 -13.07
C SER A 198 -1.80 -2.86 -12.53
N ILE A 199 -0.54 -2.61 -12.90
CA ILE A 199 0.17 -1.37 -12.63
C ILE A 199 0.81 -0.86 -13.92
N ILE A 200 0.73 0.46 -14.14
CA ILE A 200 1.47 1.18 -15.17
C ILE A 200 2.29 2.23 -14.45
N LEU A 201 3.52 2.42 -14.90
CA LEU A 201 4.43 3.39 -14.32
C LEU A 201 5.21 4.15 -15.40
N ALA A 202 5.54 5.41 -15.07
CA ALA A 202 6.46 6.24 -15.83
C ALA A 202 7.38 6.96 -14.85
N GLY A 203 8.66 7.09 -15.20
CA GLY A 203 9.66 7.69 -14.33
C GLY A 203 10.69 8.52 -15.10
N LEU A 204 11.29 9.43 -14.35
CA LEU A 204 12.39 10.27 -14.77
C LEU A 204 13.44 10.27 -13.65
N GLY A 205 14.71 10.14 -14.00
CA GLY A 205 15.77 10.16 -12.99
C GLY A 205 17.11 10.66 -13.51
N LEU A 206 17.96 11.03 -12.57
CA LEU A 206 19.35 11.39 -12.78
C LEU A 206 20.23 10.29 -12.19
N MET A 207 21.22 9.86 -12.94
CA MET A 207 22.18 8.83 -12.57
C MET A 207 23.59 9.35 -12.66
N TYR A 208 24.37 9.12 -11.62
CA TYR A 208 25.80 9.43 -11.55
C TYR A 208 26.62 8.14 -11.60
N ASP A 209 27.49 8.02 -12.61
CA ASP A 209 28.43 6.91 -12.78
C ASP A 209 29.69 7.16 -11.93
N SER A 210 29.90 6.36 -10.88
CA SER A 210 31.16 6.39 -10.12
C SER A 210 32.24 5.54 -10.83
N ASP A 211 33.51 5.82 -10.52
CA ASP A 211 34.63 5.04 -11.05
C ASP A 211 34.73 3.62 -10.45
N THR A 212 33.90 3.31 -9.46
CA THR A 212 33.90 2.02 -8.72
C THR A 212 32.97 0.96 -9.32
N GLY A 213 32.29 1.25 -10.45
CA GLY A 213 31.28 0.36 -11.03
C GLY A 213 29.91 0.44 -10.37
N VAL A 214 29.78 1.23 -9.30
CA VAL A 214 28.48 1.54 -8.67
C VAL A 214 27.97 2.85 -9.24
N ARG A 215 26.68 2.90 -9.57
CA ARG A 215 25.97 4.07 -10.06
C ARG A 215 24.94 4.50 -9.04
N PHE A 216 24.94 5.76 -8.68
CA PHE A 216 23.93 6.32 -7.79
C PHE A 216 22.87 7.04 -8.61
N PHE A 217 21.61 7.01 -8.15
CA PHE A 217 20.55 7.72 -8.85
C PHE A 217 19.48 8.28 -7.90
N ILE A 218 18.79 9.29 -8.41
CA ILE A 218 17.52 9.77 -7.88
C ILE A 218 16.47 9.59 -8.97
N GLU A 219 15.26 9.19 -8.59
CA GLU A 219 14.16 8.89 -9.53
C GLU A 219 12.84 9.39 -9.00
N GLY A 220 12.10 10.15 -9.81
CA GLY A 220 10.69 10.43 -9.65
C GLY A 220 9.88 9.45 -10.50
N THR A 221 8.88 8.79 -9.91
CA THR A 221 8.01 7.83 -10.61
C THR A 221 6.55 8.17 -10.37
N ALA A 222 5.78 8.31 -11.44
CA ALA A 222 4.32 8.30 -11.41
C ALA A 222 3.81 6.88 -11.67
N ARG A 223 2.73 6.48 -11.02
CA ARG A 223 2.09 5.17 -11.24
C ARG A 223 0.57 5.28 -11.24
N LEU A 224 -0.05 4.36 -11.98
CA LEU A 224 -1.49 4.12 -12.02
C LEU A 224 -1.71 2.66 -11.60
N ALA A 225 -2.42 2.45 -10.48
CA ALA A 225 -2.70 1.13 -9.95
C ALA A 225 -3.99 1.17 -9.10
N LYS A 226 -5.14 0.98 -9.76
CA LYS A 226 -6.45 0.85 -9.13
C LYS A 226 -6.80 -0.62 -9.03
N ILE A 227 -6.93 -1.14 -7.82
CA ILE A 227 -7.14 -2.54 -7.55
C ILE A 227 -8.55 -2.73 -7.01
N ARG A 228 -9.28 -3.67 -7.56
CA ARG A 228 -10.65 -4.06 -7.21
C ARG A 228 -10.70 -5.56 -6.90
N GLY A 229 -11.87 -6.03 -6.45
CA GLY A 229 -12.08 -7.46 -6.23
C GLY A 229 -11.32 -7.96 -5.00
N PHE A 230 -11.21 -7.15 -3.94
CA PHE A 230 -10.64 -7.60 -2.68
C PHE A 230 -11.53 -8.64 -2.04
N SER A 231 -11.00 -9.84 -1.80
CA SER A 231 -11.67 -10.92 -1.10
C SER A 231 -10.88 -11.30 0.16
N GLY A 232 -11.60 -11.71 1.19
CA GLY A 232 -10.94 -12.01 2.46
C GLY A 232 -11.89 -12.47 3.54
N GLU A 233 -11.53 -12.21 4.79
CA GLU A 233 -12.28 -12.61 5.96
C GLU A 233 -12.51 -11.44 6.92
N ASN A 234 -13.66 -11.41 7.56
CA ASN A 234 -13.96 -10.51 8.68
C ASN A 234 -13.55 -11.14 10.02
N GLU A 235 -13.82 -10.44 11.14
CA GLU A 235 -13.49 -10.87 12.51
C GLU A 235 -14.17 -12.17 12.93
N LEU A 236 -15.32 -12.49 12.34
CA LEU A 236 -16.06 -13.72 12.59
C LEU A 236 -15.55 -14.90 11.75
N GLY A 237 -14.53 -14.68 10.90
CA GLY A 237 -14.01 -15.67 9.97
C GLY A 237 -14.91 -15.89 8.74
N THR A 238 -15.91 -15.01 8.52
CA THR A 238 -16.76 -15.07 7.35
C THR A 238 -15.99 -14.63 6.12
N GLN A 239 -15.96 -15.48 5.10
CA GLN A 239 -15.35 -15.18 3.81
C GLN A 239 -16.28 -14.30 2.97
N GLY A 240 -15.72 -13.31 2.27
CA GLY A 240 -16.51 -12.41 1.45
C GLY A 240 -15.66 -11.45 0.61
N MET A 241 -16.36 -10.50 0.01
CA MET A 241 -15.77 -9.41 -0.75
C MET A 241 -15.69 -8.13 0.10
N LEU A 242 -14.70 -7.30 -0.14
CA LEU A 242 -14.62 -5.98 0.46
C LEU A 242 -15.50 -5.02 -0.33
N TYR A 243 -16.55 -4.52 0.32
CA TYR A 243 -17.46 -3.52 -0.22
C TYR A 243 -17.21 -2.16 0.41
N HIS A 244 -17.38 -1.12 -0.37
CA HIS A 244 -17.53 0.27 0.07
C HIS A 244 -19.00 0.65 -0.07
N PHE A 245 -19.59 1.21 1.00
CA PHE A 245 -21.00 1.62 1.04
C PHE A 245 -21.21 2.68 2.10
N GLU A 246 -22.37 3.32 2.06
CA GLU A 246 -22.87 4.13 3.15
C GLU A 246 -24.01 3.38 3.83
N GLU A 247 -23.91 3.21 5.15
CA GLU A 247 -24.92 2.57 6.00
C GLU A 247 -25.71 3.65 6.77
N TYR A 248 -27.04 3.56 6.74
CA TYR A 248 -27.91 4.47 7.46
C TYR A 248 -28.10 4.00 8.89
N HIS A 249 -27.81 4.86 9.83
CA HIS A 249 -28.06 4.66 11.26
C HIS A 249 -29.33 5.42 11.67
N PRO A 250 -30.49 4.75 11.75
CA PRO A 250 -31.79 5.43 11.96
C PRO A 250 -31.89 6.13 13.32
N ASP A 251 -31.21 5.62 14.34
CA ASP A 251 -31.18 6.23 15.67
C ASP A 251 -30.44 7.58 15.70
N GLN A 252 -29.60 7.83 14.68
CA GLN A 252 -28.72 8.99 14.56
C GLN A 252 -29.05 9.87 13.35
N ASP A 253 -30.01 9.47 12.51
CA ASP A 253 -30.35 10.12 11.25
C ASP A 253 -29.12 10.43 10.39
N PHE A 254 -28.19 9.48 10.30
CA PHE A 254 -26.86 9.66 9.73
C PHE A 254 -26.47 8.52 8.78
N TRP A 255 -25.78 8.87 7.68
CA TRP A 255 -25.17 7.93 6.74
C TRP A 255 -23.69 7.82 7.01
N GLN A 256 -23.23 6.65 7.40
CA GLN A 256 -21.82 6.36 7.67
C GLN A 256 -21.16 5.66 6.48
N ALA A 257 -20.07 6.24 5.97
CA ALA A 257 -19.26 5.60 4.94
C ALA A 257 -18.39 4.50 5.56
N GLU A 258 -18.46 3.29 4.99
CA GLU A 258 -17.78 2.12 5.50
C GLU A 258 -17.09 1.31 4.40
N ALA A 259 -16.07 0.54 4.80
CA ALA A 259 -15.44 -0.48 3.98
C ALA A 259 -15.37 -1.80 4.78
N LYS A 260 -16.20 -2.77 4.43
CA LYS A 260 -16.34 -4.04 5.18
C LYS A 260 -16.26 -5.26 4.25
N VAL A 261 -15.68 -6.35 4.80
CA VAL A 261 -15.73 -7.67 4.15
C VAL A 261 -17.07 -8.32 4.49
N MET A 262 -17.88 -8.55 3.46
CA MET A 262 -19.22 -9.12 3.58
C MET A 262 -19.38 -10.31 2.64
N ALA A 263 -20.12 -11.35 3.10
CA ALA A 263 -20.38 -12.57 2.32
C ALA A 263 -21.24 -12.28 1.07
N GLU A 264 -22.16 -11.32 1.20
CA GLU A 264 -23.06 -10.89 0.14
C GLU A 264 -22.99 -9.37 0.00
N GLU A 265 -23.36 -8.88 -1.19
CA GLU A 265 -23.41 -7.44 -1.46
C GLU A 265 -24.46 -6.77 -0.53
N PRO A 266 -24.09 -5.68 0.17
CA PRO A 266 -25.03 -4.95 1.01
C PRO A 266 -26.23 -4.47 0.20
N SER A 267 -27.44 -4.73 0.69
CA SER A 267 -28.68 -4.40 -0.01
C SER A 267 -29.78 -3.99 0.96
N GLY A 268 -30.76 -3.25 0.48
CA GLY A 268 -31.91 -2.78 1.28
C GLY A 268 -31.89 -1.27 1.52
N PRO A 269 -32.92 -0.73 2.22
CA PRO A 269 -33.15 0.69 2.37
C PRO A 269 -32.09 1.39 3.26
N ASN A 270 -31.36 0.64 4.07
CA ASN A 270 -30.32 1.17 4.94
C ASN A 270 -28.92 1.23 4.30
N PHE A 271 -28.82 0.85 3.02
CA PHE A 271 -27.55 0.91 2.28
C PHE A 271 -27.69 1.75 1.02
N ARG A 272 -26.69 2.57 0.74
CA ARG A 272 -26.56 3.33 -0.52
C ARG A 272 -25.11 3.40 -0.96
N SER A 273 -24.89 3.83 -2.21
CA SER A 273 -23.52 3.98 -2.79
C SER A 273 -22.72 2.67 -2.75
N VAL A 274 -23.40 1.51 -2.79
CA VAL A 274 -22.76 0.20 -2.68
C VAL A 274 -21.93 -0.11 -3.91
N SER A 275 -20.68 -0.48 -3.69
CA SER A 275 -19.75 -0.92 -4.74
C SER A 275 -18.65 -1.83 -4.18
N GLU A 276 -18.03 -2.66 -5.03
CA GLU A 276 -16.77 -3.30 -4.64
C GLU A 276 -15.73 -2.23 -4.32
N ALA A 277 -15.08 -2.34 -3.17
CA ALA A 277 -14.08 -1.37 -2.74
C ALA A 277 -12.87 -1.30 -3.69
N VAL A 278 -12.44 -0.09 -4.00
CA VAL A 278 -11.27 0.19 -4.82
C VAL A 278 -10.14 0.72 -3.95
N VAL A 279 -9.02 -0.01 -3.90
CA VAL A 279 -7.81 0.53 -3.28
C VAL A 279 -6.92 1.13 -4.36
N ASP A 280 -6.82 2.45 -4.36
CA ASP A 280 -6.09 3.22 -5.38
C ASP A 280 -4.65 3.50 -4.92
N PHE A 281 -3.71 2.66 -5.36
CA PHE A 281 -2.26 2.85 -5.16
C PHE A 281 -1.63 3.81 -6.17
N SER A 282 -2.42 4.49 -7.01
CA SER A 282 -1.93 5.50 -7.93
C SER A 282 -1.31 6.67 -7.17
N GLY A 283 -0.31 7.31 -7.78
CA GLY A 283 0.36 8.44 -7.18
C GLY A 283 1.80 8.59 -7.65
N PHE A 284 2.62 9.20 -6.82
CA PHE A 284 4.01 9.52 -7.12
C PHE A 284 4.96 8.91 -6.09
N SER A 285 6.21 8.67 -6.51
CA SER A 285 7.28 8.29 -5.58
C SER A 285 8.54 9.07 -5.91
N ALA A 286 9.26 9.51 -4.90
CA ALA A 286 10.63 10.01 -4.99
C ALA A 286 11.55 8.97 -4.37
N LYS A 287 12.50 8.46 -5.13
CA LYS A 287 13.39 7.35 -4.74
C LYS A 287 14.84 7.74 -4.92
N ILE A 288 15.68 7.20 -4.06
CA ILE A 288 17.14 7.17 -4.20
C ILE A 288 17.58 5.71 -4.30
N GLY A 289 18.66 5.46 -4.97
CA GLY A 289 19.14 4.09 -5.11
C GLY A 289 20.51 4.01 -5.77
N PHE A 290 20.90 2.77 -6.03
CA PHE A 290 22.13 2.46 -6.72
C PHE A 290 21.93 1.31 -7.71
N MET A 291 22.79 1.28 -8.72
CA MET A 291 22.91 0.17 -9.67
C MET A 291 24.34 -0.38 -9.58
N ILE A 292 24.44 -1.70 -9.63
CA ILE A 292 25.72 -2.43 -9.65
C ILE A 292 25.81 -3.15 -10.99
N ARG A 293 26.94 -3.02 -11.65
CA ARG A 293 27.27 -3.75 -12.87
C ARG A 293 28.04 -5.02 -12.51
N PHE A 294 27.68 -6.14 -13.12
CA PHE A 294 28.36 -7.43 -12.99
C PHE A 294 29.20 -7.72 -14.22
#